data_f0c76a175071000590d1a9280fa85b5a
#
_entry.id   f0c76a175071000590d1a9280fa85b5a
#
_cell.length_a   1.000
_cell.length_b   1.000
_cell.length_c   1.000
_cell.angle_alpha   90.00
_cell.angle_beta   90.00
_cell.angle_gamma   90.00
#
_symmetry.space_group_name_H-M   'P 1'
#
loop_
_entity.id
_entity.type
_entity.pdbx_description
1 polymer ?
#
loop_
_entity_poly.entity_id
_entity_poly.type
_entity_poly.pdbx_seq_one_letter_code
_entity_poly.pdbx_strand_id
1 'polypeptide(L)'
;MSKVIGIDLGTTNSCVAVMEGGEAVVIPNAEGNRTTPSVVAFSKTGERMVGQVAKRQAITNPERTISSIKREMGSDYKVEVDGKKYTPQEISAMILQKLKSDAEAYLGGPVSEAVITVPAYFTDAQRQATKDAGKIAGLEVKRIINEPTAAALAYGVDKEQSQKVMVYDLGGGTFDVSILDIDDGVIEVLATAGNNRLGGDDFDECIMKWMVSEFKRTDGVDLSGDKVAMQRLKEAAEKAKIELSGVTSTNINLPYITADATGPKHLDLTLTRAKFNELTAHLVEATAGPVRQALSDAGLTGNDIHKVLMVGGSSRIPAVQEMVKKLTGKEGFKGINPDECVAMGAALQAGVLTGDVKGLLLLDVTPLSLGIETMGGVCTKLIDRNTTIPVKKSQIFSTAADNQTSVEVNVLQGEREMAAANKSLGRFHLDGIAPARRGVPQIEVTFDIDANGIVNVSAKDLGTGTEQHITITSSSNMSK
;
A
#
# COMPACT_ATOMS: atom_id res chain seq x y z
N MET A 1 -13.97 -28.29 0.67
CA MET A 1 -14.23 -26.85 0.82
C MET A 1 -13.11 -26.09 0.12
N SER A 2 -13.43 -25.05 -0.64
CA SER A 2 -12.43 -24.15 -1.23
C SER A 2 -11.66 -23.47 -0.11
N LYS A 3 -10.31 -23.46 -0.18
CA LYS A 3 -9.50 -22.75 0.82
C LYS A 3 -9.46 -21.26 0.51
N VAL A 4 -9.45 -20.44 1.55
CA VAL A 4 -9.22 -18.99 1.45
C VAL A 4 -7.72 -18.74 1.51
N ILE A 5 -7.18 -18.08 0.48
CA ILE A 5 -5.75 -17.73 0.43
C ILE A 5 -5.49 -16.35 1.02
N GLY A 6 -4.30 -16.16 1.56
CA GLY A 6 -3.78 -14.87 1.97
C GLY A 6 -2.82 -14.31 0.93
N ILE A 7 -3.02 -13.08 0.52
CA ILE A 7 -2.22 -12.42 -0.51
C ILE A 7 -1.60 -11.13 0.02
N ASP A 8 -0.28 -11.04 -0.09
CA ASP A 8 0.45 -9.78 -0.06
C ASP A 8 0.65 -9.29 -1.50
N LEU A 9 -0.12 -8.28 -1.89
CA LEU A 9 0.03 -7.62 -3.18
C LEU A 9 1.02 -6.46 -3.04
N GLY A 10 2.32 -6.78 -3.09
CA GLY A 10 3.39 -5.82 -2.91
C GLY A 10 3.69 -4.97 -4.13
N THR A 11 4.36 -3.83 -3.95
CA THR A 11 4.79 -2.94 -5.05
C THR A 11 5.81 -3.62 -5.96
N THR A 12 6.80 -4.27 -5.38
CA THR A 12 7.91 -4.92 -6.11
C THR A 12 7.69 -6.42 -6.23
N ASN A 13 7.30 -7.07 -5.15
CA ASN A 13 7.05 -8.51 -5.08
C ASN A 13 5.72 -8.78 -4.38
N SER A 14 5.06 -9.84 -4.81
CA SER A 14 3.83 -10.35 -4.20
C SER A 14 4.06 -11.76 -3.66
N CYS A 15 3.25 -12.14 -2.69
CA CYS A 15 3.38 -13.43 -2.00
C CYS A 15 1.99 -14.00 -1.68
N VAL A 16 1.88 -15.33 -1.72
CA VAL A 16 0.65 -16.06 -1.38
C VAL A 16 0.92 -17.05 -0.28
N ALA A 17 0.03 -17.14 0.66
CA ALA A 17 0.06 -18.14 1.72
C ALA A 17 -1.33 -18.76 1.95
N VAL A 18 -1.35 -19.90 2.60
CA VAL A 18 -2.56 -20.64 2.95
C VAL A 18 -2.39 -21.32 4.30
N MET A 19 -3.49 -21.58 5.00
CA MET A 19 -3.48 -22.37 6.22
C MET A 19 -3.41 -23.86 5.89
N GLU A 20 -2.40 -24.53 6.40
CA GLU A 20 -2.23 -25.99 6.31
C GLU A 20 -1.82 -26.55 7.69
N GLY A 21 -2.57 -27.53 8.18
CA GLY A 21 -2.25 -28.17 9.47
C GLY A 21 -2.21 -27.23 10.67
N GLY A 22 -2.94 -26.13 10.63
CA GLY A 22 -2.95 -25.12 11.69
C GLY A 22 -1.85 -24.06 11.59
N GLU A 23 -1.04 -24.10 10.55
CA GLU A 23 0.05 -23.16 10.30
C GLU A 23 -0.13 -22.44 8.97
N ALA A 24 0.35 -21.19 8.89
CA ALA A 24 0.41 -20.45 7.64
C ALA A 24 1.63 -20.93 6.83
N VAL A 25 1.39 -21.32 5.59
CA VAL A 25 2.40 -21.85 4.66
C VAL A 25 2.43 -20.97 3.42
N VAL A 26 3.63 -20.53 3.03
CA VAL A 26 3.83 -19.80 1.78
C VAL A 26 3.71 -20.75 0.61
N ILE A 27 2.91 -20.38 -0.38
CA ILE A 27 2.74 -21.16 -1.61
C ILE A 27 3.84 -20.76 -2.60
N PRO A 28 4.69 -21.68 -3.05
CA PRO A 28 5.64 -21.38 -4.12
C PRO A 28 4.90 -21.17 -5.45
N ASN A 29 5.43 -20.30 -6.28
CA ASN A 29 4.89 -20.07 -7.63
C ASN A 29 5.29 -21.23 -8.58
N ALA A 30 4.76 -21.19 -9.81
CA ALA A 30 5.04 -22.20 -10.83
C ALA A 30 6.55 -22.32 -11.18
N GLU A 31 7.31 -21.25 -10.97
CA GLU A 31 8.76 -21.20 -11.18
C GLU A 31 9.56 -21.67 -9.96
N GLY A 32 8.90 -22.08 -8.88
CA GLY A 32 9.51 -22.58 -7.65
C GLY A 32 9.96 -21.53 -6.65
N ASN A 33 9.63 -20.26 -6.88
CA ASN A 33 9.97 -19.16 -5.97
C ASN A 33 8.84 -18.87 -4.98
N ARG A 34 9.20 -18.41 -3.80
CA ARG A 34 8.25 -18.09 -2.71
C ARG A 34 7.61 -16.71 -2.86
N THR A 35 8.23 -15.83 -3.63
CA THR A 35 7.68 -14.53 -4.02
C THR A 35 7.61 -14.41 -5.54
N THR A 36 6.67 -13.60 -6.01
CA THR A 36 6.44 -13.34 -7.43
C THR A 36 6.65 -11.87 -7.72
N PRO A 37 7.52 -11.48 -8.65
CA PRO A 37 7.67 -10.08 -9.04
C PRO A 37 6.32 -9.49 -9.50
N SER A 38 5.98 -8.32 -8.97
CA SER A 38 4.76 -7.57 -9.33
C SER A 38 4.96 -6.85 -10.67
N VAL A 39 5.28 -7.61 -11.71
CA VAL A 39 5.61 -7.13 -13.05
C VAL A 39 4.70 -7.80 -14.07
N VAL A 40 4.13 -6.99 -14.95
CA VAL A 40 3.29 -7.42 -16.08
C VAL A 40 3.94 -6.94 -17.37
N ALA A 41 4.01 -7.80 -18.37
CA ALA A 41 4.51 -7.44 -19.68
C ALA A 41 3.65 -8.03 -20.80
N PHE A 42 3.70 -7.38 -21.95
CA PHE A 42 3.06 -7.87 -23.17
C PHE A 42 4.12 -8.08 -24.24
N SER A 43 4.10 -9.25 -24.90
CA SER A 43 4.95 -9.51 -26.05
C SER A 43 4.53 -8.64 -27.25
N LYS A 44 5.36 -8.59 -28.28
CA LYS A 44 5.02 -7.93 -29.56
C LYS A 44 3.79 -8.53 -30.24
N THR A 45 3.45 -9.77 -29.92
CA THR A 45 2.26 -10.48 -30.42
C THR A 45 1.04 -10.35 -29.50
N GLY A 46 1.16 -9.60 -28.40
CA GLY A 46 0.09 -9.34 -27.44
C GLY A 46 -0.07 -10.41 -26.35
N GLU A 47 0.85 -11.36 -26.25
CA GLU A 47 0.86 -12.37 -25.19
C GLU A 47 1.22 -11.72 -23.84
N ARG A 48 0.41 -11.98 -22.81
CA ARG A 48 0.60 -11.46 -21.48
C ARG A 48 1.55 -12.34 -20.67
N MET A 49 2.53 -11.68 -20.04
CA MET A 49 3.47 -12.30 -19.10
C MET A 49 3.35 -11.64 -17.74
N VAL A 50 3.45 -12.42 -16.66
CA VAL A 50 3.36 -11.93 -15.30
C VAL A 50 4.44 -12.59 -14.43
N GLY A 51 5.04 -11.81 -13.55
CA GLY A 51 6.02 -12.31 -12.59
C GLY A 51 7.43 -12.37 -13.15
N GLN A 52 8.14 -13.43 -12.83
CA GLN A 52 9.57 -13.57 -13.19
C GLN A 52 9.80 -13.55 -14.69
N VAL A 53 8.93 -14.14 -15.48
CA VAL A 53 9.01 -14.14 -16.95
C VAL A 53 8.91 -12.71 -17.49
N ALA A 54 7.98 -11.91 -16.95
CA ALA A 54 7.84 -10.52 -17.31
C ALA A 54 9.08 -9.70 -16.91
N LYS A 55 9.60 -9.90 -15.71
CA LYS A 55 10.78 -9.20 -15.20
C LYS A 55 12.02 -9.51 -16.04
N ARG A 56 12.24 -10.76 -16.41
CA ARG A 56 13.44 -11.18 -17.19
C ARG A 56 13.53 -10.53 -18.56
N GLN A 57 12.41 -10.29 -19.22
CA GLN A 57 12.39 -9.71 -20.58
C GLN A 57 12.26 -8.16 -20.58
N ALA A 58 12.21 -7.52 -19.40
CA ALA A 58 12.01 -6.08 -19.27
C ALA A 58 13.10 -5.26 -20.02
N ILE A 59 14.34 -5.69 -19.99
CA ILE A 59 15.46 -5.02 -20.70
C ILE A 59 15.21 -4.94 -22.20
N THR A 60 14.70 -6.01 -22.79
CA THR A 60 14.46 -6.09 -24.24
C THR A 60 13.09 -5.58 -24.68
N ASN A 61 12.21 -5.31 -23.72
CA ASN A 61 10.84 -4.88 -23.97
C ASN A 61 10.34 -3.84 -22.93
N PRO A 62 11.08 -2.77 -22.70
CA PRO A 62 10.75 -1.83 -21.61
C PRO A 62 9.43 -1.08 -21.84
N GLU A 63 9.04 -0.84 -23.08
CA GLU A 63 7.82 -0.10 -23.42
C GLU A 63 6.53 -0.89 -23.17
N ARG A 64 6.62 -2.22 -23.09
CA ARG A 64 5.49 -3.12 -22.84
C ARG A 64 5.59 -3.80 -21.49
N THR A 65 6.47 -3.34 -20.61
CA THR A 65 6.67 -3.90 -19.27
C THR A 65 6.26 -2.88 -18.22
N ILE A 66 5.39 -3.32 -17.31
CA ILE A 66 4.78 -2.49 -16.27
C ILE A 66 5.24 -3.01 -14.92
N SER A 67 5.84 -2.14 -14.12
CA SER A 67 6.26 -2.40 -12.74
C SER A 67 5.76 -1.31 -11.81
N SER A 68 5.73 -1.59 -10.50
CA SER A 68 5.35 -0.64 -9.45
C SER A 68 3.97 -0.01 -9.62
N ILE A 69 3.02 -0.72 -10.24
CA ILE A 69 1.67 -0.20 -10.51
C ILE A 69 0.88 0.10 -9.23
N LYS A 70 1.22 -0.54 -8.11
CA LYS A 70 0.58 -0.32 -6.81
C LYS A 70 0.63 1.15 -6.38
N ARG A 71 1.65 1.89 -6.79
CA ARG A 71 1.78 3.33 -6.51
C ARG A 71 0.69 4.19 -7.16
N GLU A 72 0.07 3.68 -8.21
CA GLU A 72 -0.98 4.37 -8.96
C GLU A 72 -2.40 3.90 -8.58
N MET A 73 -2.52 2.97 -7.62
CA MET A 73 -3.82 2.51 -7.14
C MET A 73 -4.67 3.65 -6.58
N GLY A 74 -5.94 3.65 -6.91
CA GLY A 74 -6.88 4.69 -6.48
C GLY A 74 -6.77 6.01 -7.24
N SER A 75 -5.93 6.09 -8.28
CA SER A 75 -5.80 7.25 -9.17
C SER A 75 -6.48 7.00 -10.53
N ASP A 76 -6.57 8.04 -11.33
CA ASP A 76 -7.07 7.99 -12.71
C ASP A 76 -5.98 7.68 -13.75
N TYR A 77 -4.78 7.33 -13.28
CA TYR A 77 -3.65 6.92 -14.12
C TYR A 77 -4.02 5.76 -15.03
N LYS A 78 -3.54 5.79 -16.26
CA LYS A 78 -3.71 4.70 -17.22
C LYS A 78 -2.39 4.40 -17.91
N VAL A 79 -2.07 3.11 -17.94
CA VAL A 79 -0.97 2.58 -18.73
C VAL A 79 -1.45 2.31 -20.14
N GLU A 80 -0.72 2.80 -21.14
CA GLU A 80 -1.00 2.50 -22.54
C GLU A 80 0.03 1.50 -23.08
N VAL A 81 -0.47 0.41 -23.63
CA VAL A 81 0.34 -0.62 -24.29
C VAL A 81 -0.32 -0.96 -25.64
N ASP A 82 0.40 -0.74 -26.72
CA ASP A 82 -0.06 -1.02 -28.09
C ASP A 82 -1.45 -0.41 -28.41
N GLY A 83 -1.67 0.85 -27.94
CA GLY A 83 -2.92 1.57 -28.15
C GLY A 83 -4.07 1.19 -27.22
N LYS A 84 -3.89 0.20 -26.36
CA LYS A 84 -4.84 -0.19 -25.34
C LYS A 84 -4.47 0.43 -23.99
N LYS A 85 -5.45 1.00 -23.30
CA LYS A 85 -5.29 1.63 -21.98
C LYS A 85 -5.76 0.69 -20.87
N TYR A 86 -4.94 0.55 -19.84
CA TYR A 86 -5.20 -0.26 -18.66
C TYR A 86 -5.22 0.61 -17.40
N THR A 87 -6.17 0.35 -16.52
CA THR A 87 -6.20 0.96 -15.18
C THR A 87 -5.21 0.24 -14.25
N PRO A 88 -4.79 0.88 -13.14
CA PRO A 88 -3.99 0.20 -12.11
C PRO A 88 -4.67 -1.06 -11.57
N GLN A 89 -6.00 -1.06 -11.41
CA GLN A 89 -6.78 -2.22 -10.99
C GLN A 89 -6.68 -3.39 -11.97
N GLU A 90 -6.75 -3.11 -13.28
CA GLU A 90 -6.62 -4.15 -14.31
C GLU A 90 -5.23 -4.79 -14.32
N ILE A 91 -4.18 -3.99 -14.20
CA ILE A 91 -2.80 -4.50 -14.12
C ILE A 91 -2.60 -5.29 -12.83
N SER A 92 -3.06 -4.78 -11.70
CA SER A 92 -3.01 -5.49 -10.42
C SER A 92 -3.80 -6.80 -10.46
N ALA A 93 -4.95 -6.83 -11.16
CA ALA A 93 -5.72 -8.03 -11.36
C ALA A 93 -4.96 -9.11 -12.15
N MET A 94 -4.12 -8.73 -13.10
CA MET A 94 -3.27 -9.66 -13.82
C MET A 94 -2.26 -10.34 -12.91
N ILE A 95 -1.69 -9.59 -11.97
CA ILE A 95 -0.81 -10.13 -10.93
C ILE A 95 -1.59 -11.09 -10.04
N LEU A 96 -2.77 -10.68 -9.56
CA LEU A 96 -3.63 -11.52 -8.73
C LEU A 96 -4.07 -12.81 -9.42
N GLN A 97 -4.34 -12.76 -10.72
CA GLN A 97 -4.66 -13.97 -11.52
C GLN A 97 -3.50 -14.96 -11.57
N LYS A 98 -2.27 -14.47 -11.68
CA LYS A 98 -1.07 -15.32 -11.62
C LYS A 98 -0.97 -16.00 -10.25
N LEU A 99 -1.13 -15.22 -9.16
CA LEU A 99 -1.09 -15.76 -7.80
C LEU A 99 -2.21 -16.78 -7.55
N LYS A 100 -3.41 -16.49 -8.03
CA LYS A 100 -4.56 -17.42 -7.98
C LYS A 100 -4.25 -18.73 -8.70
N SER A 101 -3.73 -18.68 -9.93
CA SER A 101 -3.37 -19.85 -10.72
C SER A 101 -2.28 -20.69 -10.04
N ASP A 102 -1.26 -20.06 -9.49
CA ASP A 102 -0.20 -20.75 -8.78
C ASP A 102 -0.73 -21.42 -7.49
N ALA A 103 -1.65 -20.77 -6.77
CA ALA A 103 -2.32 -21.34 -5.61
C ALA A 103 -3.20 -22.54 -6.00
N GLU A 104 -3.94 -22.45 -7.09
CA GLU A 104 -4.79 -23.55 -7.61
C GLU A 104 -3.94 -24.76 -8.01
N ALA A 105 -2.79 -24.53 -8.66
CA ALA A 105 -1.85 -25.59 -9.01
C ALA A 105 -1.27 -26.28 -7.75
N TYR A 106 -0.90 -25.52 -6.75
CA TYR A 106 -0.38 -26.05 -5.49
C TYR A 106 -1.43 -26.84 -4.69
N LEU A 107 -2.64 -26.30 -4.59
CA LEU A 107 -3.73 -26.89 -3.78
C LEU A 107 -4.50 -28.01 -4.54
N GLY A 108 -4.32 -28.12 -5.85
CA GLY A 108 -4.98 -29.15 -6.67
C GLY A 108 -6.48 -28.90 -6.88
N GLY A 109 -6.95 -27.67 -6.79
CA GLY A 109 -8.36 -27.31 -6.96
C GLY A 109 -8.60 -25.81 -7.10
N PRO A 110 -9.84 -25.41 -7.40
CA PRO A 110 -10.16 -24.00 -7.60
C PRO A 110 -10.02 -23.18 -6.32
N VAL A 111 -9.57 -21.94 -6.47
CA VAL A 111 -9.50 -20.93 -5.43
C VAL A 111 -10.36 -19.74 -5.83
N SER A 112 -11.37 -19.42 -5.02
CA SER A 112 -12.35 -18.37 -5.31
C SER A 112 -12.35 -17.24 -4.29
N GLU A 113 -11.70 -17.41 -3.15
CA GLU A 113 -11.75 -16.48 -2.03
C GLU A 113 -10.35 -16.12 -1.54
N ALA A 114 -10.15 -14.86 -1.16
CA ALA A 114 -8.87 -14.38 -0.65
C ALA A 114 -9.03 -13.29 0.41
N VAL A 115 -8.03 -13.19 1.28
CA VAL A 115 -7.73 -12.02 2.09
C VAL A 115 -6.56 -11.31 1.42
N ILE A 116 -6.69 -10.03 1.14
CA ILE A 116 -5.65 -9.23 0.47
C ILE A 116 -5.19 -8.13 1.43
N THR A 117 -3.89 -7.89 1.48
CA THR A 117 -3.31 -6.84 2.32
C THR A 117 -3.11 -5.54 1.56
N VAL A 118 -3.15 -4.45 2.32
CA VAL A 118 -2.86 -3.09 1.85
C VAL A 118 -1.97 -2.37 2.85
N PRO A 119 -1.16 -1.38 2.44
CA PRO A 119 -0.48 -0.50 3.38
C PRO A 119 -1.48 0.18 4.33
N ALA A 120 -1.10 0.33 5.59
CA ALA A 120 -1.97 0.96 6.60
C ALA A 120 -2.36 2.38 6.23
N TYR A 121 -1.50 3.08 5.49
CA TYR A 121 -1.71 4.46 5.06
C TYR A 121 -2.52 4.59 3.75
N PHE A 122 -3.00 3.50 3.17
CA PHE A 122 -3.87 3.57 2.00
C PHE A 122 -5.17 4.30 2.30
N THR A 123 -5.56 5.18 1.38
CA THR A 123 -6.86 5.86 1.39
C THR A 123 -7.99 4.88 1.05
N ASP A 124 -9.23 5.28 1.29
CA ASP A 124 -10.40 4.47 0.91
C ASP A 124 -10.44 4.17 -0.58
N ALA A 125 -10.08 5.14 -1.43
CA ALA A 125 -10.01 4.94 -2.88
C ALA A 125 -8.99 3.85 -3.26
N GLN A 126 -7.84 3.82 -2.60
CA GLN A 126 -6.81 2.80 -2.83
C GLN A 126 -7.25 1.43 -2.31
N ARG A 127 -7.92 1.36 -1.17
CA ARG A 127 -8.50 0.12 -0.61
C ARG A 127 -9.59 -0.45 -1.51
N GLN A 128 -10.49 0.39 -1.98
CA GLN A 128 -11.55 -0.03 -2.90
C GLN A 128 -10.96 -0.49 -4.24
N ALA A 129 -9.94 0.21 -4.77
CA ALA A 129 -9.25 -0.20 -5.99
C ALA A 129 -8.60 -1.59 -5.86
N THR A 130 -8.04 -1.90 -4.69
CA THR A 130 -7.47 -3.23 -4.40
C THR A 130 -8.56 -4.30 -4.37
N LYS A 131 -9.71 -4.01 -3.76
CA LYS A 131 -10.87 -4.91 -3.75
C LYS A 131 -11.42 -5.16 -5.16
N ASP A 132 -11.49 -4.11 -5.98
CA ASP A 132 -11.90 -4.19 -7.38
C ASP A 132 -10.93 -5.05 -8.21
N ALA A 133 -9.62 -4.89 -7.99
CA ALA A 133 -8.61 -5.73 -8.63
C ALA A 133 -8.80 -7.23 -8.30
N GLY A 134 -9.11 -7.54 -7.05
CA GLY A 134 -9.45 -8.91 -6.64
C GLY A 134 -10.67 -9.45 -7.38
N LYS A 135 -11.72 -8.65 -7.49
CA LYS A 135 -12.94 -9.02 -8.23
C LYS A 135 -12.67 -9.26 -9.72
N ILE A 136 -11.90 -8.39 -10.37
CA ILE A 136 -11.49 -8.55 -11.77
C ILE A 136 -10.70 -9.86 -11.96
N ALA A 137 -9.85 -10.20 -10.98
CA ALA A 137 -9.07 -11.44 -11.01
C ALA A 137 -9.91 -12.72 -10.76
N GLY A 138 -11.19 -12.60 -10.45
CA GLY A 138 -12.06 -13.72 -10.14
C GLY A 138 -11.97 -14.20 -8.69
N LEU A 139 -11.57 -13.31 -7.78
CA LEU A 139 -11.50 -13.57 -6.35
C LEU A 139 -12.59 -12.81 -5.60
N GLU A 140 -13.33 -13.50 -4.75
CA GLU A 140 -14.12 -12.85 -3.70
C GLU A 140 -13.17 -12.42 -2.58
N VAL A 141 -12.98 -11.11 -2.44
CA VAL A 141 -12.15 -10.55 -1.37
C VAL A 141 -12.96 -10.55 -0.08
N LYS A 142 -12.69 -11.52 0.77
CA LYS A 142 -13.40 -11.68 2.07
C LYS A 142 -13.04 -10.57 3.02
N ARG A 143 -11.80 -10.11 3.00
CA ARG A 143 -11.32 -9.01 3.81
C ARG A 143 -10.09 -8.36 3.19
N ILE A 144 -9.98 -7.04 3.38
CA ILE A 144 -8.75 -6.28 3.20
C ILE A 144 -8.22 -6.00 4.59
N ILE A 145 -6.95 -6.34 4.84
CA ILE A 145 -6.28 -6.07 6.12
C ILE A 145 -5.02 -5.25 5.90
N ASN A 146 -4.64 -4.51 6.93
CA ASN A 146 -3.42 -3.73 6.89
C ASN A 146 -2.18 -4.61 6.98
N GLU A 147 -1.18 -4.31 6.18
CA GLU A 147 0.10 -5.02 6.15
C GLU A 147 0.76 -5.12 7.53
N PRO A 148 0.82 -4.06 8.37
CA PRO A 148 1.42 -4.16 9.70
C PRO A 148 0.67 -5.11 10.63
N THR A 149 -0.65 -5.14 10.55
CA THR A 149 -1.47 -6.08 11.33
C THR A 149 -1.18 -7.52 10.90
N ALA A 150 -1.11 -7.77 9.60
CA ALA A 150 -0.75 -9.08 9.06
C ALA A 150 0.65 -9.51 9.51
N ALA A 151 1.63 -8.60 9.46
CA ALA A 151 2.99 -8.88 9.93
C ALA A 151 3.02 -9.25 11.42
N ALA A 152 2.29 -8.53 12.26
CA ALA A 152 2.18 -8.83 13.68
C ALA A 152 1.54 -10.19 13.94
N LEU A 153 0.52 -10.57 13.19
CA LEU A 153 -0.08 -11.90 13.25
C LEU A 153 0.93 -12.99 12.93
N ALA A 154 1.68 -12.84 11.85
CA ALA A 154 2.71 -13.81 11.44
C ALA A 154 3.84 -13.94 12.48
N TYR A 155 4.12 -12.88 13.20
CA TYR A 155 5.07 -12.86 14.30
C TYR A 155 4.62 -13.74 15.49
N GLY A 156 3.33 -14.07 15.60
CA GLY A 156 2.81 -14.93 16.67
C GLY A 156 2.60 -14.18 18.00
N VAL A 157 2.27 -12.91 17.91
CA VAL A 157 2.03 -12.00 19.05
C VAL A 157 0.93 -12.45 20.00
N ASP A 158 0.06 -13.33 19.55
CA ASP A 158 -0.97 -13.98 20.36
C ASP A 158 -0.42 -14.84 21.50
N LYS A 159 0.88 -15.17 21.47
CA LYS A 159 1.57 -16.05 22.42
C LYS A 159 2.37 -15.31 23.47
N GLU A 160 2.48 -14.00 23.35
CA GLU A 160 3.35 -13.22 24.23
C GLU A 160 2.53 -12.38 25.23
N GLN A 161 3.21 -11.94 26.29
CA GLN A 161 2.64 -11.03 27.28
C GLN A 161 2.30 -9.67 26.66
N SER A 162 1.44 -8.90 27.32
CA SER A 162 1.11 -7.53 26.95
C SER A 162 2.33 -6.72 26.53
N GLN A 163 2.32 -6.16 25.32
CA GLN A 163 3.44 -5.40 24.78
C GLN A 163 2.99 -4.35 23.77
N LYS A 164 3.78 -3.29 23.64
CA LYS A 164 3.69 -2.29 22.58
C LYS A 164 4.68 -2.66 21.47
N VAL A 165 4.20 -2.78 20.26
CA VAL A 165 5.00 -3.16 19.10
C VAL A 165 4.92 -2.07 18.05
N MET A 166 6.06 -1.67 17.51
CA MET A 166 6.13 -0.83 16.32
C MET A 166 6.37 -1.73 15.11
N VAL A 167 5.55 -1.57 14.09
CA VAL A 167 5.80 -2.18 12.78
C VAL A 167 6.31 -1.09 11.85
N TYR A 168 7.55 -1.23 11.41
CA TYR A 168 8.23 -0.33 10.49
C TYR A 168 8.33 -1.03 9.14
N ASP A 169 7.49 -0.62 8.20
CA ASP A 169 7.35 -1.25 6.89
C ASP A 169 7.86 -0.31 5.79
N LEU A 170 9.06 -0.58 5.31
CA LEU A 170 9.64 0.10 4.16
C LEU A 170 9.70 -0.87 2.98
N GLY A 171 8.65 -0.86 2.18
CA GLY A 171 8.51 -1.66 0.98
C GLY A 171 9.13 -1.03 -0.26
N GLY A 172 8.75 -1.54 -1.43
CA GLY A 172 9.23 -1.01 -2.71
C GLY A 172 8.67 0.37 -3.04
N GLY A 173 7.42 0.65 -2.68
CA GLY A 173 6.71 1.87 -3.07
C GLY A 173 6.15 2.70 -1.95
N THR A 174 5.92 2.11 -0.79
CA THR A 174 5.29 2.76 0.36
C THR A 174 6.11 2.60 1.62
N PHE A 175 5.98 3.57 2.52
CA PHE A 175 6.47 3.52 3.88
C PHE A 175 5.31 3.64 4.85
N ASP A 176 5.22 2.71 5.78
CA ASP A 176 4.20 2.67 6.81
C ASP A 176 4.81 2.37 8.16
N VAL A 177 4.32 3.04 9.18
CA VAL A 177 4.65 2.75 10.57
C VAL A 177 3.36 2.67 11.38
N SER A 178 3.23 1.61 12.17
CA SER A 178 2.08 1.38 13.03
C SER A 178 2.53 1.05 14.43
N ILE A 179 1.79 1.54 15.42
CA ILE A 179 1.97 1.20 16.81
C ILE A 179 0.83 0.29 17.21
N LEU A 180 1.18 -0.90 17.66
CA LEU A 180 0.23 -1.93 18.08
C LEU A 180 0.29 -2.12 19.59
N ASP A 181 -0.88 -2.28 20.20
CA ASP A 181 -1.02 -2.81 21.55
C ASP A 181 -1.47 -4.27 21.45
N ILE A 182 -0.72 -5.14 22.07
CA ILE A 182 -0.97 -6.58 22.02
C ILE A 182 -1.13 -7.05 23.44
N ASP A 183 -2.34 -7.52 23.76
CA ASP A 183 -2.70 -7.97 25.09
C ASP A 183 -3.73 -9.10 25.01
N ASP A 184 -3.46 -10.21 25.67
CA ASP A 184 -4.35 -11.37 25.85
C ASP A 184 -5.05 -11.83 24.55
N GLY A 185 -4.27 -11.96 23.46
CA GLY A 185 -4.79 -12.40 22.16
C GLY A 185 -5.50 -11.32 21.36
N VAL A 186 -5.53 -10.07 21.85
CA VAL A 186 -6.10 -8.92 21.15
C VAL A 186 -4.97 -8.06 20.58
N ILE A 187 -5.06 -7.75 19.30
CA ILE A 187 -4.16 -6.82 18.62
C ILE A 187 -4.95 -5.56 18.31
N GLU A 188 -4.61 -4.46 18.97
CA GLU A 188 -5.20 -3.15 18.72
C GLU A 188 -4.17 -2.25 18.02
N VAL A 189 -4.57 -1.62 16.91
CA VAL A 189 -3.75 -0.60 16.25
C VAL A 189 -4.01 0.74 16.94
N LEU A 190 -3.04 1.21 17.72
CA LEU A 190 -3.16 2.48 18.44
C LEU A 190 -2.99 3.68 17.54
N ALA A 191 -2.09 3.58 16.58
CA ALA A 191 -1.80 4.65 15.63
C ALA A 191 -1.12 4.10 14.38
N THR A 192 -1.31 4.80 13.27
CA THR A 192 -0.60 4.55 12.02
C THR A 192 -0.28 5.87 11.32
N ALA A 193 0.86 5.92 10.67
CA ALA A 193 1.28 7.03 9.83
C ALA A 193 2.14 6.49 8.69
N GLY A 194 2.35 7.26 7.64
CA GLY A 194 3.17 6.78 6.54
C GLY A 194 3.27 7.75 5.38
N ASN A 195 3.87 7.25 4.32
CA ASN A 195 4.00 7.93 3.04
C ASN A 195 3.85 6.90 1.92
N ASN A 196 2.76 6.97 1.18
CA ASN A 196 2.45 6.05 0.10
C ASN A 196 3.25 6.30 -1.21
N ARG A 197 4.22 7.20 -1.17
CA ARG A 197 5.16 7.50 -2.26
C ARG A 197 6.62 7.53 -1.80
N LEU A 198 6.95 6.72 -0.81
CA LEU A 198 8.32 6.54 -0.30
C LEU A 198 8.60 5.05 -0.21
N GLY A 199 9.60 4.56 -0.91
CA GLY A 199 9.98 3.16 -0.87
C GLY A 199 11.25 2.84 -1.62
N GLY A 200 11.58 1.57 -1.77
CA GLY A 200 12.79 1.08 -2.41
C GLY A 200 13.02 1.57 -3.84
N ASP A 201 11.95 1.82 -4.59
CA ASP A 201 12.03 2.39 -5.95
C ASP A 201 12.69 3.77 -5.95
N ASP A 202 12.47 4.56 -4.89
CA ASP A 202 13.08 5.89 -4.76
C ASP A 202 14.58 5.79 -4.47
N PHE A 203 14.99 4.78 -3.70
CA PHE A 203 16.41 4.47 -3.50
C PHE A 203 17.07 4.05 -4.80
N ASP A 204 16.43 3.20 -5.59
CA ASP A 204 16.91 2.80 -6.90
C ASP A 204 17.07 3.99 -7.84
N GLU A 205 16.10 4.90 -7.85
CA GLU A 205 16.14 6.10 -8.67
C GLU A 205 17.32 7.02 -8.31
N CYS A 206 17.66 7.14 -7.03
CA CYS A 206 18.86 7.89 -6.61
C CYS A 206 20.14 7.29 -7.20
N ILE A 207 20.27 5.97 -7.20
CA ILE A 207 21.42 5.28 -7.82
C ILE A 207 21.40 5.49 -9.34
N MET A 208 20.24 5.37 -9.97
CA MET A 208 20.14 5.59 -11.43
C MET A 208 20.56 6.99 -11.83
N LYS A 209 20.08 8.01 -11.14
CA LYS A 209 20.48 9.41 -11.38
C LYS A 209 21.97 9.62 -11.21
N TRP A 210 22.55 9.01 -10.20
CA TRP A 210 23.99 9.05 -9.98
C TRP A 210 24.76 8.38 -11.13
N MET A 211 24.34 7.21 -11.59
CA MET A 211 24.96 6.51 -12.72
C MET A 211 24.88 7.34 -14.01
N VAL A 212 23.71 7.92 -14.31
CA VAL A 212 23.52 8.79 -15.48
C VAL A 212 24.45 10.00 -15.41
N SER A 213 24.55 10.64 -14.25
CA SER A 213 25.41 11.80 -14.02
C SER A 213 26.90 11.45 -14.18
N GLU A 214 27.36 10.36 -13.58
CA GLU A 214 28.76 9.91 -13.68
C GLU A 214 29.12 9.50 -15.11
N PHE A 215 28.25 8.80 -15.81
CA PHE A 215 28.51 8.42 -17.21
C PHE A 215 28.54 9.62 -18.13
N LYS A 216 27.67 10.60 -17.95
CA LYS A 216 27.71 11.86 -18.69
C LYS A 216 29.02 12.63 -18.44
N ARG A 217 29.50 12.65 -17.20
CA ARG A 217 30.74 13.30 -16.78
C ARG A 217 31.97 12.63 -17.42
N THR A 218 32.01 11.29 -17.47
CA THR A 218 33.18 10.52 -17.93
C THR A 218 33.16 10.25 -19.42
N ASP A 219 32.03 9.96 -20.00
CA ASP A 219 31.86 9.51 -21.39
C ASP A 219 31.10 10.52 -22.28
N GLY A 220 30.58 11.59 -21.71
CA GLY A 220 29.94 12.69 -22.43
C GLY A 220 28.57 12.34 -23.02
N VAL A 221 27.99 11.19 -22.68
CA VAL A 221 26.69 10.71 -23.20
C VAL A 221 25.65 10.73 -22.11
N ASP A 222 24.47 11.29 -22.40
CA ASP A 222 23.28 11.27 -21.54
C ASP A 222 22.43 10.04 -21.85
N LEU A 223 22.36 9.09 -20.90
CA LEU A 223 21.63 7.85 -21.05
C LEU A 223 20.12 8.00 -20.79
N SER A 224 19.66 9.14 -20.26
CA SER A 224 18.27 9.32 -19.79
C SER A 224 17.21 9.21 -20.90
N GLY A 225 17.58 9.45 -22.15
CA GLY A 225 16.70 9.30 -23.31
C GLY A 225 16.63 7.89 -23.91
N ASP A 226 17.51 6.99 -23.51
CA ASP A 226 17.57 5.60 -24.00
C ASP A 226 16.82 4.67 -23.04
N LYS A 227 15.63 4.22 -23.46
CA LYS A 227 14.77 3.37 -22.62
C LYS A 227 15.39 2.03 -22.26
N VAL A 228 16.14 1.41 -23.18
CA VAL A 228 16.84 0.15 -22.93
C VAL A 228 17.97 0.35 -21.92
N ALA A 229 18.77 1.39 -22.11
CA ALA A 229 19.82 1.75 -21.17
C ALA A 229 19.25 2.05 -19.78
N MET A 230 18.18 2.85 -19.69
CA MET A 230 17.54 3.17 -18.42
C MET A 230 16.96 1.95 -17.72
N GLN A 231 16.42 0.98 -18.43
CA GLN A 231 15.96 -0.27 -17.84
C GLN A 231 17.11 -1.10 -17.28
N ARG A 232 18.25 -1.16 -18.00
CA ARG A 232 19.47 -1.81 -17.50
C ARG A 232 20.01 -1.11 -16.25
N LEU A 233 19.98 0.23 -16.21
CA LEU A 233 20.36 1.00 -15.03
C LEU A 233 19.43 0.70 -13.84
N LYS A 234 18.12 0.59 -14.08
CA LYS A 234 17.15 0.27 -13.03
C LYS A 234 17.44 -1.08 -12.37
N GLU A 235 17.67 -2.11 -13.16
CA GLU A 235 17.98 -3.44 -12.64
C GLU A 235 19.34 -3.47 -11.91
N ALA A 236 20.34 -2.78 -12.45
CA ALA A 236 21.64 -2.66 -11.82
C ALA A 236 21.57 -1.87 -10.50
N ALA A 237 20.75 -0.82 -10.44
CA ALA A 237 20.52 -0.04 -9.22
C ALA A 237 19.85 -0.87 -8.12
N GLU A 238 18.79 -1.60 -8.45
CA GLU A 238 18.12 -2.51 -7.52
C GLU A 238 19.10 -3.56 -6.96
N LYS A 239 19.87 -4.18 -7.85
CA LYS A 239 20.87 -5.17 -7.47
C LYS A 239 21.94 -4.57 -6.55
N ALA A 240 22.48 -3.41 -6.88
CA ALA A 240 23.49 -2.73 -6.08
C ALA A 240 22.95 -2.33 -4.71
N LYS A 241 21.70 -1.83 -4.61
CA LYS A 241 21.03 -1.54 -3.36
C LYS A 241 20.95 -2.79 -2.45
N ILE A 242 20.56 -3.92 -3.01
CA ILE A 242 20.45 -5.18 -2.26
C ILE A 242 21.83 -5.65 -1.79
N GLU A 243 22.82 -5.64 -2.66
CA GLU A 243 24.19 -6.07 -2.33
C GLU A 243 24.81 -5.19 -1.24
N LEU A 244 24.61 -3.88 -1.27
CA LEU A 244 25.15 -2.94 -0.28
C LEU A 244 24.53 -3.07 1.12
N SER A 245 23.47 -3.86 1.29
CA SER A 245 23.00 -4.24 2.62
C SER A 245 23.90 -5.30 3.28
N GLY A 246 24.65 -6.07 2.50
CA GLY A 246 25.55 -7.11 2.99
C GLY A 246 27.04 -6.79 2.87
N VAL A 247 27.40 -5.90 1.94
CA VAL A 247 28.79 -5.51 1.67
C VAL A 247 28.97 -4.00 1.68
N THR A 248 30.21 -3.53 1.83
CA THR A 248 30.51 -2.07 1.90
C THR A 248 30.78 -1.42 0.55
N SER A 249 30.95 -2.24 -0.49
CA SER A 249 31.23 -1.75 -1.87
C SER A 249 30.74 -2.79 -2.87
N THR A 250 30.24 -2.31 -4.00
CA THR A 250 29.85 -3.16 -5.13
C THR A 250 30.27 -2.54 -6.44
N ASN A 251 30.58 -3.38 -7.42
CA ASN A 251 30.90 -2.95 -8.78
C ASN A 251 29.67 -3.09 -9.67
N ILE A 252 29.36 -2.02 -10.40
CA ILE A 252 28.29 -1.97 -11.39
C ILE A 252 28.94 -1.97 -12.77
N ASN A 253 28.87 -3.09 -13.47
CA ASN A 253 29.45 -3.25 -14.79
C ASN A 253 28.35 -3.57 -15.82
N LEU A 254 28.12 -2.61 -16.72
CA LEU A 254 27.14 -2.70 -17.80
C LEU A 254 27.84 -2.50 -19.14
N PRO A 255 28.40 -3.57 -19.74
CA PRO A 255 29.04 -3.49 -21.02
C PRO A 255 28.04 -3.16 -22.13
N TYR A 256 28.50 -2.44 -23.13
CA TYR A 256 27.70 -2.03 -24.29
C TYR A 256 26.41 -1.28 -23.89
N ILE A 257 26.53 -0.37 -22.93
CA ILE A 257 25.35 0.38 -22.43
C ILE A 257 24.80 1.32 -23.51
N THR A 258 25.67 1.84 -24.35
CA THR A 258 25.33 2.68 -25.51
C THR A 258 26.48 2.69 -26.53
N ALA A 259 26.27 3.39 -27.65
CA ALA A 259 27.32 3.65 -28.66
C ALA A 259 27.19 5.08 -29.18
N ASP A 260 28.32 5.66 -29.57
CA ASP A 260 28.40 6.94 -30.28
C ASP A 260 29.29 6.83 -31.53
N ALA A 261 29.64 7.96 -32.13
CA ALA A 261 30.49 8.02 -33.32
C ALA A 261 31.89 7.42 -33.10
N THR A 262 32.36 7.28 -31.87
CA THR A 262 33.64 6.69 -31.49
C THR A 262 33.58 5.19 -31.23
N GLY A 263 32.38 4.60 -31.25
CA GLY A 263 32.15 3.19 -31.02
C GLY A 263 31.32 2.87 -29.77
N PRO A 264 31.30 1.62 -29.34
CA PRO A 264 30.54 1.18 -28.16
C PRO A 264 31.12 1.77 -26.88
N LYS A 265 30.22 2.07 -25.94
CA LYS A 265 30.54 2.61 -24.61
C LYS A 265 30.08 1.63 -23.53
N HIS A 266 30.87 1.57 -22.46
CA HIS A 266 30.63 0.68 -21.33
C HIS A 266 30.52 1.50 -20.05
N LEU A 267 29.56 1.10 -19.16
CA LEU A 267 29.47 1.67 -17.83
C LEU A 267 30.17 0.72 -16.85
N ASP A 268 31.16 1.23 -16.13
CA ASP A 268 31.85 0.50 -15.06
C ASP A 268 32.11 1.48 -13.91
N LEU A 269 31.30 1.30 -12.84
CA LEU A 269 31.34 2.16 -11.66
C LEU A 269 31.42 1.32 -10.39
N THR A 270 32.13 1.85 -9.41
CA THR A 270 32.11 1.31 -8.04
C THR A 270 31.23 2.19 -7.17
N LEU A 271 30.20 1.58 -6.55
CA LEU A 271 29.36 2.23 -5.58
C LEU A 271 29.69 1.72 -4.18
N THR A 272 30.08 2.64 -3.29
CA THR A 272 30.30 2.32 -1.88
C THR A 272 29.01 2.51 -1.08
N ARG A 273 28.87 1.79 0.03
CA ARG A 273 27.78 2.02 0.99
C ARG A 273 27.75 3.47 1.49
N ALA A 274 28.91 4.06 1.75
CA ALA A 274 29.01 5.45 2.16
C ALA A 274 28.41 6.40 1.12
N LYS A 275 28.71 6.19 -0.17
CA LYS A 275 28.14 6.97 -1.27
C LYS A 275 26.65 6.72 -1.42
N PHE A 276 26.21 5.49 -1.33
CA PHE A 276 24.79 5.12 -1.32
C PHE A 276 24.03 5.84 -0.19
N ASN A 277 24.58 5.81 1.02
CA ASN A 277 23.98 6.51 2.16
C ASN A 277 23.90 8.02 1.93
N GLU A 278 24.92 8.63 1.34
CA GLU A 278 24.89 10.05 0.96
C GLU A 278 23.77 10.36 -0.04
N LEU A 279 23.67 9.56 -1.11
CA LEU A 279 22.65 9.73 -2.16
C LEU A 279 21.22 9.58 -1.66
N THR A 280 21.02 8.77 -0.63
CA THR A 280 19.69 8.37 -0.13
C THR A 280 19.36 8.89 1.26
N ALA A 281 20.23 9.73 1.85
CA ALA A 281 20.06 10.25 3.20
C ALA A 281 18.70 10.94 3.42
N HIS A 282 18.23 11.70 2.44
CA HIS A 282 16.94 12.39 2.49
C HIS A 282 15.76 11.44 2.54
N LEU A 283 15.86 10.25 1.92
CA LEU A 283 14.82 9.22 1.95
C LEU A 283 14.75 8.54 3.32
N VAL A 284 15.90 8.23 3.89
CA VAL A 284 15.98 7.66 5.25
C VAL A 284 15.43 8.66 6.27
N GLU A 285 15.83 9.92 6.18
CA GLU A 285 15.34 10.99 7.06
C GLU A 285 13.84 11.23 6.91
N ALA A 286 13.28 11.06 5.71
CA ALA A 286 11.85 11.19 5.47
C ALA A 286 10.99 10.17 6.23
N THR A 287 11.57 9.07 6.70
CA THR A 287 10.84 8.09 7.53
C THR A 287 10.65 8.57 8.97
N ALA A 288 11.49 9.48 9.45
CA ALA A 288 11.47 9.94 10.83
C ALA A 288 10.19 10.70 11.21
N GLY A 289 9.66 11.52 10.29
CA GLY A 289 8.42 12.27 10.50
C GLY A 289 7.23 11.36 10.83
N PRO A 290 6.86 10.41 9.97
CA PRO A 290 5.80 9.45 10.25
C PRO A 290 6.01 8.62 11.52
N VAL A 291 7.23 8.23 11.85
CA VAL A 291 7.53 7.51 13.11
C VAL A 291 7.19 8.37 14.32
N ARG A 292 7.64 9.63 14.36
CA ARG A 292 7.33 10.56 15.43
C ARG A 292 5.83 10.84 15.53
N GLN A 293 5.16 10.95 14.38
CA GLN A 293 3.72 11.18 14.31
C GLN A 293 2.94 10.00 14.90
N ALA A 294 3.27 8.77 14.52
CA ALA A 294 2.61 7.59 15.07
C ALA A 294 2.82 7.45 16.58
N LEU A 295 4.03 7.68 17.07
CA LEU A 295 4.31 7.69 18.50
C LEU A 295 3.50 8.76 19.24
N SER A 296 3.46 9.99 18.72
CA SER A 296 2.68 11.08 19.29
C SER A 296 1.18 10.77 19.32
N ASP A 297 0.65 10.23 18.22
CA ASP A 297 -0.78 9.87 18.12
C ASP A 297 -1.16 8.73 19.10
N ALA A 298 -0.24 7.83 19.37
CA ALA A 298 -0.41 6.78 20.37
C ALA A 298 -0.19 7.24 21.83
N GLY A 299 0.29 8.46 22.01
CA GLY A 299 0.65 8.99 23.34
C GLY A 299 1.88 8.31 23.94
N LEU A 300 2.79 7.82 23.10
CA LEU A 300 3.99 7.07 23.49
C LEU A 300 5.27 7.77 23.05
N THR A 301 6.37 7.35 23.67
CA THR A 301 7.74 7.66 23.24
C THR A 301 8.41 6.41 22.69
N GLY A 302 9.58 6.56 22.05
CA GLY A 302 10.36 5.40 21.57
C GLY A 302 10.71 4.41 22.68
N ASN A 303 10.89 4.89 23.91
CA ASN A 303 11.21 4.03 25.07
C ASN A 303 10.04 3.14 25.51
N ASP A 304 8.81 3.48 25.17
CA ASP A 304 7.61 2.70 25.48
C ASP A 304 7.44 1.49 24.54
N ILE A 305 8.17 1.45 23.45
CA ILE A 305 8.13 0.36 22.47
C ILE A 305 8.96 -0.82 22.97
N HIS A 306 8.34 -2.00 23.04
CA HIS A 306 9.00 -3.24 23.46
C HIS A 306 9.77 -3.91 22.32
N LYS A 307 9.16 -3.94 21.11
CA LYS A 307 9.74 -4.54 19.91
C LYS A 307 9.45 -3.70 18.68
N VAL A 308 10.39 -3.71 17.73
CA VAL A 308 10.21 -3.14 16.39
C VAL A 308 10.30 -4.26 15.38
N LEU A 309 9.22 -4.49 14.64
CA LEU A 309 9.18 -5.42 13.51
C LEU A 309 9.58 -4.69 12.22
N MET A 310 10.64 -5.17 11.59
CA MET A 310 11.13 -4.62 10.32
C MET A 310 10.49 -5.41 9.19
N VAL A 311 9.65 -4.74 8.41
CA VAL A 311 8.88 -5.31 7.30
C VAL A 311 9.25 -4.62 6.00
N GLY A 312 9.12 -5.32 4.88
CA GLY A 312 9.52 -4.86 3.57
C GLY A 312 11.02 -5.01 3.29
N GLY A 313 11.35 -5.30 2.04
CA GLY A 313 12.74 -5.58 1.65
C GLY A 313 13.71 -4.42 1.91
N SER A 314 13.24 -3.17 1.77
CA SER A 314 14.07 -1.97 1.97
C SER A 314 14.39 -1.70 3.44
N SER A 315 13.70 -2.33 4.39
CA SER A 315 14.02 -2.27 5.82
C SER A 315 15.36 -2.97 6.16
N ARG A 316 15.91 -3.73 5.23
CA ARG A 316 17.24 -4.37 5.36
C ARG A 316 18.40 -3.39 5.17
N ILE A 317 18.16 -2.20 4.62
CA ILE A 317 19.18 -1.18 4.39
C ILE A 317 19.78 -0.75 5.73
N PRO A 318 21.13 -0.84 5.90
CA PRO A 318 21.77 -0.54 7.19
C PRO A 318 21.45 0.85 7.75
N ALA A 319 21.44 1.88 6.90
CA ALA A 319 21.09 3.25 7.31
C ALA A 319 19.65 3.36 7.85
N VAL A 320 18.72 2.57 7.30
CA VAL A 320 17.34 2.48 7.78
C VAL A 320 17.29 1.82 9.17
N GLN A 321 18.03 0.74 9.36
CA GLN A 321 18.12 0.06 10.67
C GLN A 321 18.71 0.97 11.75
N GLU A 322 19.72 1.77 11.41
CA GLU A 322 20.29 2.77 12.33
C GLU A 322 19.29 3.89 12.66
N MET A 323 18.50 4.34 11.70
CA MET A 323 17.45 5.33 11.93
C MET A 323 16.41 4.81 12.93
N VAL A 324 15.97 3.57 12.78
CA VAL A 324 15.04 2.92 13.72
C VAL A 324 15.62 2.86 15.11
N LYS A 325 16.88 2.46 15.25
CA LYS A 325 17.58 2.41 16.54
C LYS A 325 17.70 3.81 17.18
N LYS A 326 18.00 4.82 16.38
CA LYS A 326 18.05 6.22 16.82
C LYS A 326 16.70 6.71 17.35
N LEU A 327 15.60 6.38 16.67
CA LEU A 327 14.25 6.85 17.01
C LEU A 327 13.62 6.10 18.20
N THR A 328 13.93 4.82 18.37
CA THR A 328 13.29 3.94 19.37
C THR A 328 14.22 3.47 20.48
N GLY A 329 15.53 3.61 20.32
CA GLY A 329 16.52 3.01 21.21
C GLY A 329 16.63 1.50 21.11
N LYS A 330 15.93 0.87 20.16
CA LYS A 330 15.87 -0.58 19.97
C LYS A 330 16.29 -1.00 18.58
N GLU A 331 16.97 -2.13 18.49
CA GLU A 331 17.24 -2.77 17.21
C GLU A 331 15.97 -3.42 16.64
N GLY A 332 15.85 -3.43 15.32
CA GLY A 332 14.78 -4.12 14.63
C GLY A 332 14.84 -5.63 14.90
N PHE A 333 13.70 -6.24 15.18
CA PHE A 333 13.59 -7.67 15.37
C PHE A 333 13.79 -8.42 14.04
N LYS A 334 14.68 -9.43 14.04
CA LYS A 334 15.09 -10.18 12.85
C LYS A 334 14.52 -11.61 12.77
N GLY A 335 13.64 -11.97 13.69
CA GLY A 335 13.04 -13.31 13.76
C GLY A 335 11.90 -13.58 12.78
N ILE A 336 11.62 -12.63 11.90
CA ILE A 336 10.55 -12.72 10.90
C ILE A 336 11.13 -12.50 9.50
N ASN A 337 10.65 -13.24 8.51
CA ASN A 337 11.03 -12.98 7.11
C ASN A 337 10.24 -11.76 6.59
N PRO A 338 10.89 -10.62 6.29
CA PRO A 338 10.21 -9.39 5.90
C PRO A 338 9.50 -9.47 4.54
N ASP A 339 9.84 -10.45 3.71
CA ASP A 339 9.26 -10.63 2.38
C ASP A 339 8.02 -11.55 2.37
N GLU A 340 7.82 -12.33 3.42
CA GLU A 340 6.78 -13.38 3.49
C GLU A 340 5.77 -13.17 4.62
N CYS A 341 6.14 -12.45 5.67
CA CYS A 341 5.34 -12.34 6.89
C CYS A 341 3.96 -11.75 6.66
N VAL A 342 3.82 -10.81 5.75
CA VAL A 342 2.54 -10.17 5.45
C VAL A 342 1.57 -11.16 4.81
N ALA A 343 2.00 -11.97 3.84
CA ALA A 343 1.18 -13.02 3.24
C ALA A 343 0.79 -14.10 4.27
N MET A 344 1.71 -14.49 5.12
CA MET A 344 1.43 -15.44 6.22
C MET A 344 0.39 -14.90 7.18
N GLY A 345 0.48 -13.63 7.55
CA GLY A 345 -0.51 -12.96 8.39
C GLY A 345 -1.89 -12.86 7.71
N ALA A 346 -1.92 -12.61 6.41
CA ALA A 346 -3.16 -12.65 5.64
C ALA A 346 -3.81 -14.05 5.64
N ALA A 347 -3.02 -15.10 5.54
CA ALA A 347 -3.50 -16.48 5.64
C ALA A 347 -4.03 -16.80 7.04
N LEU A 348 -3.38 -16.32 8.10
CA LEU A 348 -3.86 -16.44 9.48
C LEU A 348 -5.21 -15.73 9.66
N GLN A 349 -5.37 -14.54 9.10
CA GLN A 349 -6.65 -13.83 9.09
C GLN A 349 -7.72 -14.61 8.33
N ALA A 350 -7.39 -15.22 7.22
CA ALA A 350 -8.31 -16.11 6.51
C ALA A 350 -8.73 -17.28 7.40
N GLY A 351 -7.82 -17.87 8.15
CA GLY A 351 -8.09 -18.91 9.13
C GLY A 351 -9.03 -18.47 10.25
N VAL A 352 -8.90 -17.23 10.71
CA VAL A 352 -9.85 -16.64 11.69
C VAL A 352 -11.25 -16.52 11.09
N LEU A 353 -11.37 -16.05 9.84
CA LEU A 353 -12.65 -15.89 9.14
C LEU A 353 -13.34 -17.21 8.86
N THR A 354 -12.59 -18.29 8.62
CA THR A 354 -13.14 -19.64 8.36
C THR A 354 -13.36 -20.45 9.66
N GLY A 355 -12.89 -19.95 10.79
CA GLY A 355 -12.97 -20.63 12.08
C GLY A 355 -11.86 -21.66 12.34
N ASP A 356 -10.86 -21.74 11.46
CA ASP A 356 -9.70 -22.65 11.64
C ASP A 356 -8.73 -22.13 12.70
N VAL A 357 -8.71 -20.84 12.95
CA VAL A 357 -7.95 -20.16 14.00
C VAL A 357 -8.92 -19.51 14.99
N LYS A 358 -8.76 -19.80 16.27
CA LYS A 358 -9.62 -19.30 17.35
C LYS A 358 -8.85 -18.40 18.31
N GLY A 359 -9.57 -17.51 18.99
CA GLY A 359 -9.04 -16.72 20.10
C GLY A 359 -8.27 -15.46 19.67
N LEU A 360 -8.36 -15.04 18.41
CA LEU A 360 -7.72 -13.85 17.91
C LEU A 360 -8.77 -12.84 17.43
N LEU A 361 -8.73 -11.63 17.95
CA LEU A 361 -9.55 -10.50 17.53
C LEU A 361 -8.66 -9.41 16.99
N LEU A 362 -8.93 -8.95 15.75
CA LEU A 362 -8.22 -7.84 15.13
C LEU A 362 -9.08 -6.58 15.23
N LEU A 363 -8.50 -5.52 15.79
CA LEU A 363 -9.04 -4.16 15.75
C LEU A 363 -8.09 -3.32 14.88
N ASP A 364 -8.65 -2.54 13.98
CA ASP A 364 -7.90 -1.65 13.11
C ASP A 364 -8.37 -0.20 13.29
N VAL A 365 -7.63 0.76 12.72
CA VAL A 365 -7.94 2.19 12.83
C VAL A 365 -8.03 2.86 11.47
N THR A 366 -8.74 3.98 11.41
CA THR A 366 -8.73 4.87 10.24
C THR A 366 -7.39 5.58 10.13
N PRO A 367 -6.73 5.57 8.95
CA PRO A 367 -5.44 6.24 8.79
C PRO A 367 -5.55 7.77 8.67
N LEU A 368 -6.71 8.27 8.22
CA LEU A 368 -6.99 9.68 7.99
C LEU A 368 -8.37 10.06 8.54
N SER A 369 -8.52 11.32 8.98
CA SER A 369 -9.81 11.84 9.40
C SER A 369 -10.80 11.95 8.24
N LEU A 370 -12.07 11.71 8.54
CA LEU A 370 -13.19 11.79 7.60
C LEU A 370 -14.19 12.84 8.07
N GLY A 371 -14.73 13.59 7.12
CA GLY A 371 -15.69 14.63 7.41
C GLY A 371 -16.45 15.10 6.18
N ILE A 372 -17.14 16.20 6.33
CA ILE A 372 -17.88 16.87 5.26
C ILE A 372 -17.51 18.34 5.16
N GLU A 373 -17.70 18.91 3.96
CA GLU A 373 -17.64 20.35 3.77
C GLU A 373 -18.84 21.04 4.39
N THR A 374 -18.57 22.05 5.21
CA THR A 374 -19.59 22.88 5.84
C THR A 374 -19.44 24.34 5.42
N MET A 375 -20.35 25.20 5.90
CA MET A 375 -20.41 26.62 5.54
C MET A 375 -19.03 27.30 5.68
N GLY A 376 -18.66 28.07 4.64
CA GLY A 376 -17.35 28.72 4.59
C GLY A 376 -16.23 27.87 3.99
N GLY A 377 -16.54 26.70 3.41
CA GLY A 377 -15.55 25.79 2.83
C GLY A 377 -14.69 25.08 3.87
N VAL A 378 -15.20 24.92 5.08
CA VAL A 378 -14.51 24.28 6.21
C VAL A 378 -14.73 22.78 6.18
N CYS A 379 -13.71 22.00 6.51
CA CYS A 379 -13.83 20.56 6.74
C CYS A 379 -14.24 20.30 8.19
N THR A 380 -15.48 19.81 8.38
CA THR A 380 -15.97 19.39 9.69
C THR A 380 -15.76 17.89 9.82
N LYS A 381 -14.89 17.48 10.73
CA LYS A 381 -14.55 16.08 10.98
C LYS A 381 -15.64 15.39 11.79
N LEU A 382 -16.08 14.21 11.33
CA LEU A 382 -16.97 13.32 12.06
C LEU A 382 -16.22 12.14 12.67
N ILE A 383 -15.20 11.66 11.97
CA ILE A 383 -14.35 10.56 12.43
C ILE A 383 -12.90 11.04 12.38
N ASP A 384 -12.26 11.06 13.54
CA ASP A 384 -10.84 11.42 13.65
C ASP A 384 -9.95 10.28 13.16
N ARG A 385 -8.78 10.62 12.62
CA ARG A 385 -7.75 9.62 12.34
C ARG A 385 -7.45 8.79 13.59
N ASN A 386 -7.01 7.56 13.38
CA ASN A 386 -6.75 6.59 14.44
C ASN A 386 -7.98 6.22 15.30
N THR A 387 -9.18 6.36 14.73
CA THR A 387 -10.40 5.80 15.32
C THR A 387 -10.50 4.32 14.98
N THR A 388 -10.73 3.48 15.98
CA THR A 388 -10.90 2.03 15.82
C THR A 388 -12.09 1.71 14.91
N ILE A 389 -11.90 0.81 13.95
CA ILE A 389 -12.95 0.34 13.02
C ILE A 389 -13.29 -1.16 13.27
N PRO A 390 -14.53 -1.60 12.98
CA PRO A 390 -15.64 -0.84 12.40
C PRO A 390 -16.20 0.24 13.34
N VAL A 391 -16.70 1.33 12.76
CA VAL A 391 -17.24 2.46 13.53
C VAL A 391 -18.39 3.11 12.77
N LYS A 392 -19.38 3.60 13.52
CA LYS A 392 -20.50 4.39 13.01
C LYS A 392 -20.65 5.64 13.85
N LYS A 393 -20.62 6.82 13.21
CA LYS A 393 -20.82 8.12 13.86
C LYS A 393 -21.76 9.00 13.06
N SER A 394 -22.62 9.72 13.77
CA SER A 394 -23.60 10.64 13.21
C SER A 394 -23.46 12.02 13.84
N GLN A 395 -23.79 13.05 13.05
CA GLN A 395 -23.89 14.42 13.51
C GLN A 395 -25.01 15.14 12.76
N ILE A 396 -25.72 16.02 13.45
CA ILE A 396 -26.81 16.80 12.88
C ILE A 396 -26.27 18.14 12.36
N PHE A 397 -26.60 18.42 11.10
CA PHE A 397 -26.34 19.69 10.40
C PHE A 397 -27.67 20.33 10.01
N SER A 398 -27.59 21.53 9.45
CA SER A 398 -28.78 22.26 9.00
C SER A 398 -28.54 23.00 7.69
N THR A 399 -29.54 23.74 7.24
CA THR A 399 -29.50 24.58 6.04
C THR A 399 -28.77 25.90 6.30
N ALA A 400 -28.15 26.46 5.25
CA ALA A 400 -27.41 27.73 5.28
C ALA A 400 -28.25 28.95 4.86
N ALA A 401 -29.39 28.72 4.17
CA ALA A 401 -30.28 29.74 3.67
C ALA A 401 -31.73 29.44 4.01
N ASP A 402 -32.54 30.53 4.05
CA ASP A 402 -33.97 30.39 4.23
C ASP A 402 -34.62 29.70 3.02
N ASN A 403 -35.60 28.84 3.28
CA ASN A 403 -36.34 28.07 2.27
C ASN A 403 -35.47 27.16 1.40
N GLN A 404 -34.30 26.74 1.88
CA GLN A 404 -33.43 25.82 1.20
C GLN A 404 -34.05 24.40 1.22
N THR A 405 -34.21 23.81 0.03
CA THR A 405 -34.87 22.49 -0.18
C THR A 405 -33.93 21.37 -0.55
N SER A 406 -32.64 21.69 -0.73
CA SER A 406 -31.59 20.72 -1.05
C SER A 406 -30.29 21.05 -0.33
N VAL A 407 -29.55 20.03 0.05
CA VAL A 407 -28.18 20.13 0.56
C VAL A 407 -27.25 19.24 -0.24
N GLU A 408 -26.06 19.75 -0.51
CA GLU A 408 -24.95 18.95 -1.06
C GLU A 408 -24.06 18.46 0.08
N VAL A 409 -23.74 17.18 0.06
CA VAL A 409 -22.78 16.57 0.97
C VAL A 409 -21.51 16.26 0.18
N ASN A 410 -20.44 16.95 0.49
CA ASN A 410 -19.09 16.69 -0.04
C ASN A 410 -18.29 15.95 1.02
N VAL A 411 -18.03 14.66 0.78
CA VAL A 411 -17.31 13.79 1.70
C VAL A 411 -15.81 14.02 1.53
N LEU A 412 -15.13 14.30 2.63
CA LEU A 412 -13.72 14.70 2.66
C LEU A 412 -12.89 13.73 3.51
N GLN A 413 -11.64 13.55 3.08
CA GLN A 413 -10.63 12.80 3.80
C GLN A 413 -9.36 13.64 3.95
N GLY A 414 -8.83 13.77 5.16
CA GLY A 414 -7.60 14.49 5.46
C GLY A 414 -7.66 15.33 6.72
N GLU A 415 -6.55 15.97 7.02
CA GLU A 415 -6.30 16.68 8.29
C GLU A 415 -6.42 18.21 8.19
N ARG A 416 -6.62 18.77 6.99
CA ARG A 416 -6.63 20.21 6.76
C ARG A 416 -7.96 20.83 7.17
N GLU A 417 -7.92 22.07 7.67
CA GLU A 417 -9.12 22.81 8.08
C GLU A 417 -10.02 23.18 6.92
N MET A 418 -9.44 23.52 5.75
CA MET A 418 -10.19 23.89 4.57
C MET A 418 -10.51 22.68 3.69
N ALA A 419 -11.77 22.59 3.26
CA ALA A 419 -12.26 21.51 2.41
C ALA A 419 -11.44 21.33 1.13
N ALA A 420 -11.08 22.43 0.46
CA ALA A 420 -10.31 22.42 -0.78
C ALA A 420 -8.87 21.84 -0.62
N ALA A 421 -8.34 21.80 0.59
CA ALA A 421 -7.02 21.25 0.89
C ALA A 421 -7.06 19.76 1.29
N ASN A 422 -8.25 19.16 1.34
CA ASN A 422 -8.47 17.75 1.61
C ASN A 422 -8.91 17.02 0.34
N LYS A 423 -8.83 15.68 0.38
CA LYS A 423 -9.32 14.86 -0.72
C LYS A 423 -10.84 14.71 -0.65
N SER A 424 -11.55 15.09 -1.73
CA SER A 424 -12.96 14.75 -1.88
C SER A 424 -13.09 13.29 -2.30
N LEU A 425 -13.84 12.52 -1.53
CA LEU A 425 -14.13 11.11 -1.78
C LEU A 425 -15.39 10.93 -2.63
N GLY A 426 -16.27 11.91 -2.65
CA GLY A 426 -17.50 11.92 -3.42
C GLY A 426 -18.46 13.00 -2.97
N ARG A 427 -19.46 13.25 -3.80
CA ARG A 427 -20.53 14.22 -3.53
C ARG A 427 -21.88 13.60 -3.82
N PHE A 428 -22.89 13.97 -3.05
CA PHE A 428 -24.28 13.61 -3.30
C PHE A 428 -25.21 14.72 -2.80
N HIS A 429 -26.42 14.73 -3.30
CA HIS A 429 -27.46 15.70 -2.93
C HIS A 429 -28.59 15.02 -2.16
N LEU A 430 -29.06 15.67 -1.11
CA LEU A 430 -30.32 15.38 -0.45
C LEU A 430 -31.32 16.46 -0.83
N ASP A 431 -32.35 16.07 -1.59
CA ASP A 431 -33.44 16.91 -2.04
C ASP A 431 -34.72 16.70 -1.21
N GLY A 432 -35.71 17.54 -1.42
CA GLY A 432 -37.03 17.38 -0.79
C GLY A 432 -37.08 17.79 0.68
N ILE A 433 -36.17 18.65 1.11
CA ILE A 433 -36.20 19.28 2.43
C ILE A 433 -37.36 20.28 2.45
N ALA A 434 -38.20 20.20 3.47
CA ALA A 434 -39.34 21.16 3.61
C ALA A 434 -38.81 22.57 3.80
N PRO A 435 -39.34 23.55 3.06
CA PRO A 435 -38.96 24.97 3.20
C PRO A 435 -39.13 25.45 4.64
N ALA A 436 -38.07 26.02 5.20
CA ALA A 436 -38.03 26.56 6.57
C ALA A 436 -36.95 27.63 6.67
N ARG A 437 -36.91 28.36 7.77
CA ARG A 437 -35.79 29.27 8.06
C ARG A 437 -34.49 28.50 8.15
N ARG A 438 -33.39 29.15 7.76
CA ARG A 438 -32.05 28.59 7.92
C ARG A 438 -31.82 28.08 9.35
N GLY A 439 -31.19 26.96 9.49
CA GLY A 439 -30.88 26.36 10.77
C GLY A 439 -32.04 25.59 11.42
N VAL A 440 -33.24 25.59 10.84
CA VAL A 440 -34.40 24.85 11.35
C VAL A 440 -34.41 23.37 10.91
N PRO A 441 -34.21 23.03 9.62
CA PRO A 441 -34.12 21.64 9.21
C PRO A 441 -32.99 20.91 9.93
N GLN A 442 -33.24 19.63 10.27
CA GLN A 442 -32.24 18.76 10.91
C GLN A 442 -31.82 17.68 9.92
N ILE A 443 -30.58 17.75 9.47
CA ILE A 443 -30.01 16.78 8.54
C ILE A 443 -28.97 15.95 9.29
N GLU A 444 -29.31 14.68 9.52
CA GLU A 444 -28.37 13.74 10.14
C GLU A 444 -27.43 13.15 9.10
N VAL A 445 -26.16 13.43 9.23
CA VAL A 445 -25.09 12.82 8.41
C VAL A 445 -24.43 11.71 9.20
N THR A 446 -24.40 10.50 8.64
CA THR A 446 -23.87 9.31 9.25
C THR A 446 -22.71 8.76 8.42
N PHE A 447 -21.58 8.53 9.08
CA PHE A 447 -20.44 7.80 8.53
C PHE A 447 -20.42 6.40 9.13
N ASP A 448 -20.43 5.38 8.28
CA ASP A 448 -20.37 3.97 8.65
C ASP A 448 -19.17 3.33 7.95
N ILE A 449 -18.16 2.96 8.72
CA ILE A 449 -16.92 2.32 8.23
C ILE A 449 -16.93 0.87 8.65
N ASP A 450 -16.84 -0.02 7.66
CA ASP A 450 -16.80 -1.45 7.91
C ASP A 450 -15.38 -1.92 8.35
N ALA A 451 -15.26 -3.21 8.66
CA ALA A 451 -14.00 -3.82 9.07
C ALA A 451 -12.92 -3.81 7.97
N ASN A 452 -13.30 -3.61 6.71
CA ASN A 452 -12.37 -3.48 5.57
C ASN A 452 -11.90 -2.03 5.36
N GLY A 453 -12.43 -1.08 6.12
CA GLY A 453 -12.17 0.34 5.93
C GLY A 453 -13.01 0.99 4.83
N ILE A 454 -14.05 0.32 4.33
CA ILE A 454 -14.97 0.87 3.32
C ILE A 454 -15.95 1.81 4.00
N VAL A 455 -16.06 3.02 3.44
CA VAL A 455 -16.87 4.11 4.01
C VAL A 455 -18.20 4.23 3.29
N ASN A 456 -19.29 4.20 4.05
CA ASN A 456 -20.63 4.55 3.62
C ASN A 456 -21.04 5.85 4.33
N VAL A 457 -21.54 6.83 3.58
CA VAL A 457 -22.04 8.10 4.11
C VAL A 457 -23.50 8.28 3.71
N SER A 458 -24.34 8.56 4.69
CA SER A 458 -25.75 8.87 4.46
C SER A 458 -26.11 10.24 5.03
N ALA A 459 -27.09 10.89 4.43
CA ALA A 459 -27.72 12.11 4.92
C ALA A 459 -29.23 11.91 4.96
N LYS A 460 -29.85 12.19 6.10
CA LYS A 460 -31.28 12.02 6.35
C LYS A 460 -31.89 13.30 6.88
N ASP A 461 -32.94 13.79 6.22
CA ASP A 461 -33.80 14.83 6.77
C ASP A 461 -34.72 14.23 7.84
N LEU A 462 -34.51 14.57 9.08
CA LEU A 462 -35.30 14.05 10.22
C LEU A 462 -36.74 14.54 10.18
N GLY A 463 -37.02 15.65 9.51
CA GLY A 463 -38.40 16.20 9.37
C GLY A 463 -39.25 15.45 8.36
N THR A 464 -38.68 15.13 7.18
CA THR A 464 -39.39 14.45 6.08
C THR A 464 -39.13 12.97 5.99
N GLY A 465 -38.06 12.48 6.60
CA GLY A 465 -37.59 11.11 6.50
C GLY A 465 -36.88 10.79 5.18
N THR A 466 -36.67 11.75 4.30
CA THR A 466 -35.94 11.58 3.06
C THR A 466 -34.47 11.33 3.34
N GLU A 467 -33.89 10.32 2.67
CA GLU A 467 -32.50 9.88 2.88
C GLU A 467 -31.79 9.64 1.54
N GLN A 468 -30.52 10.00 1.46
CA GLN A 468 -29.61 9.66 0.38
C GLN A 468 -28.29 9.16 0.97
N HIS A 469 -27.55 8.38 0.20
CA HIS A 469 -26.29 7.83 0.62
C HIS A 469 -25.30 7.71 -0.54
N ILE A 470 -24.03 7.62 -0.19
CA ILE A 470 -22.93 7.28 -1.11
C ILE A 470 -22.07 6.21 -0.44
N THR A 471 -21.70 5.22 -1.24
CA THR A 471 -20.62 4.29 -0.87
C THR A 471 -19.37 4.76 -1.58
N ILE A 472 -18.29 4.95 -0.83
CA ILE A 472 -17.03 5.38 -1.42
C ILE A 472 -16.44 4.23 -2.19
N THR A 473 -16.52 4.34 -3.51
CA THR A 473 -15.96 3.38 -4.46
C THR A 473 -15.02 4.12 -5.40
N SER A 474 -13.90 3.54 -5.72
CA SER A 474 -12.99 4.08 -6.74
C SER A 474 -13.50 3.87 -8.17
N SER A 475 -14.74 3.42 -8.30
CA SER A 475 -15.35 2.89 -9.53
C SER A 475 -15.66 3.91 -10.61
N SER A 476 -15.33 5.20 -10.46
CA SER A 476 -15.53 6.20 -11.52
C SER A 476 -14.79 5.88 -12.84
N ASN A 477 -13.95 4.85 -12.86
CA ASN A 477 -13.10 4.49 -14.00
C ASN A 477 -13.19 3.02 -14.45
N MET A 478 -14.09 2.21 -13.90
CA MET A 478 -14.32 0.87 -14.42
C MET A 478 -15.46 0.89 -15.46
N SER A 479 -15.14 0.62 -16.72
CA SER A 479 -16.14 0.22 -17.71
C SER A 479 -16.69 -1.16 -17.32
N LYS A 480 -17.99 -1.35 -17.42
CA LYS A 480 -18.68 -2.63 -17.17
C LYS A 480 -18.15 -3.74 -18.06
#